data_fe202793fee07c043dcb83a1f6ce131b
#
_entry.id   fe202793fee07c043dcb83a1f6ce131b
#
_cell.length_a   1.000
_cell.length_b   1.000
_cell.length_c   1.000
_cell.angle_alpha   90.00
_cell.angle_beta   90.00
_cell.angle_gamma   90.00
#
_symmetry.space_group_name_H-M   'P 1'
#
loop_
_entity.id
_entity.type
_entity.pdbx_description
1 polymer ?
#
loop_
_entity_poly.entity_id
_entity_poly.type
_entity_poly.pdbx_seq_one_letter_code
_entity_poly.pdbx_strand_id
1 'polypeptide(L)'
;LESKDKRGIDTAYISKYQILSPKLHYIKFSSKFQTKDTRPIFEATLKMQKSTVKIYNAHFPSNYYDLQMRIESFEALRDLHRGHQYPSIAFGDFNVSSKDDNKYRVYENQSKEWHIAHIDGCYSCKGTYYFNSGNSWDFLDSIFISKNRGISFDVSSIKVHKTKSNTYKDSGKPYRFDPKLKKGVSDHFAMVAKINI
;
A
#
# COMPACT_ATOMS: atom_id res chain seq x y z
N LEU A 1 5.80 14.88 8.67
CA LEU A 1 4.42 15.28 8.99
C LEU A 1 3.80 14.25 9.92
N GLU A 2 3.13 14.72 10.95
CA GLU A 2 2.45 13.89 11.94
C GLU A 2 0.97 13.83 11.63
N SER A 3 0.39 12.63 11.62
CA SER A 3 -1.05 12.44 11.42
C SER A 3 -1.81 12.62 12.74
N LYS A 4 -3.16 12.58 12.65
CA LYS A 4 -4.03 12.62 13.83
C LYS A 4 -4.43 11.22 14.31
N ASP A 5 -3.69 10.17 13.93
CA ASP A 5 -3.98 8.81 14.40
C ASP A 5 -3.76 8.73 15.91
N LYS A 6 -4.79 8.34 16.65
CA LYS A 6 -4.76 8.29 18.13
C LYS A 6 -3.76 7.28 18.70
N ARG A 7 -3.28 6.33 17.87
CA ARG A 7 -2.28 5.33 18.26
C ARG A 7 -0.85 5.78 17.93
N GLY A 8 -0.69 6.98 17.34
CA GLY A 8 0.60 7.51 16.91
C GLY A 8 1.22 6.73 15.74
N ILE A 9 0.40 6.12 14.88
CA ILE A 9 0.88 5.36 13.73
C ILE A 9 0.84 6.25 12.49
N ASP A 10 2.01 6.53 11.94
CA ASP A 10 2.19 7.34 10.74
C ASP A 10 2.81 6.55 9.60
N THR A 11 2.58 7.03 8.39
CA THR A 11 3.28 6.58 7.19
C THR A 11 4.50 7.46 6.93
N ALA A 12 5.57 6.89 6.38
CA ALA A 12 6.82 7.60 6.15
C ALA A 12 7.44 7.27 4.79
N TYR A 13 8.32 8.14 4.32
CA TYR A 13 9.16 7.94 3.14
C TYR A 13 10.63 7.92 3.52
N ILE A 14 11.38 7.03 2.88
CA ILE A 14 12.85 7.07 2.81
C ILE A 14 13.22 7.06 1.33
N SER A 15 14.00 8.03 0.87
CA SER A 15 14.31 8.18 -0.55
C SER A 15 15.75 8.66 -0.78
N LYS A 16 16.36 8.16 -1.87
CA LYS A 16 17.60 8.72 -2.43
C LYS A 16 17.35 10.01 -3.22
N TYR A 17 16.11 10.21 -3.67
CA TYR A 17 15.70 11.38 -4.45
C TYR A 17 15.13 12.44 -3.51
N GLN A 18 15.19 13.68 -3.96
CA GLN A 18 14.62 14.79 -3.23
C GLN A 18 13.11 14.63 -3.09
N ILE A 19 12.60 14.69 -1.86
CA ILE A 19 11.19 14.67 -1.54
C ILE A 19 10.70 16.11 -1.43
N LEU A 20 9.74 16.48 -2.27
CA LEU A 20 9.17 17.82 -2.34
C LEU A 20 7.70 17.81 -1.97
N SER A 21 7.22 18.96 -1.45
CA SER A 21 5.80 19.24 -1.20
C SER A 21 5.05 18.14 -0.46
N PRO A 22 5.55 17.66 0.69
CA PRO A 22 4.87 16.63 1.46
C PRO A 22 3.54 17.18 1.99
N LYS A 23 2.45 16.37 1.84
CA LYS A 23 1.09 16.76 2.24
C LYS A 23 0.30 15.58 2.76
N LEU A 24 -0.48 15.79 3.82
CA LEU A 24 -1.43 14.81 4.34
C LEU A 24 -2.83 15.12 3.83
N HIS A 25 -3.45 14.14 3.18
CA HIS A 25 -4.82 14.22 2.70
C HIS A 25 -5.72 13.37 3.60
N TYR A 26 -6.47 14.04 4.47
CA TYR A 26 -7.45 13.38 5.33
C TYR A 26 -8.65 12.95 4.50
N ILE A 27 -9.01 11.68 4.60
CA ILE A 27 -10.11 11.10 3.83
C ILE A 27 -11.43 11.60 4.41
N LYS A 28 -12.27 12.17 3.57
CA LYS A 28 -13.61 12.61 3.93
C LYS A 28 -14.59 11.46 3.69
N PHE A 29 -14.88 10.73 4.74
CA PHE A 29 -15.86 9.65 4.67
C PHE A 29 -17.29 10.16 4.61
N SER A 30 -18.19 9.35 4.06
CA SER A 30 -19.63 9.57 4.08
C SER A 30 -20.14 9.76 5.53
N SER A 31 -21.32 10.35 5.69
CA SER A 31 -21.88 10.73 7.00
C SER A 31 -21.92 9.57 8.02
N LYS A 32 -22.14 8.35 7.53
CA LYS A 32 -22.11 7.11 8.33
C LYS A 32 -20.78 6.88 9.08
N PHE A 33 -19.67 7.42 8.56
CA PHE A 33 -18.32 7.19 9.08
C PHE A 33 -17.57 8.43 9.52
N GLN A 34 -18.21 9.60 9.56
CA GLN A 34 -17.55 10.89 9.84
C GLN A 34 -16.81 10.95 11.19
N THR A 35 -17.21 10.14 12.15
CA THR A 35 -16.57 10.07 13.48
C THR A 35 -15.40 9.09 13.55
N LYS A 36 -15.08 8.40 12.44
CA LYS A 36 -14.01 7.41 12.40
C LYS A 36 -12.69 8.07 12.03
N ASP A 37 -11.77 8.11 12.98
CA ASP A 37 -10.39 8.55 12.72
C ASP A 37 -9.64 7.47 11.93
N THR A 38 -9.05 7.87 10.81
CA THR A 38 -8.19 7.01 10.00
C THR A 38 -6.96 7.77 9.58
N ARG A 39 -5.97 7.04 9.11
CA ARG A 39 -4.73 7.64 8.60
C ARG A 39 -4.97 8.37 7.30
N PRO A 40 -4.35 9.53 7.10
CA PRO A 40 -4.42 10.25 5.83
C PRO A 40 -3.61 9.52 4.74
N ILE A 41 -3.90 9.84 3.48
CA ILE A 41 -3.00 9.53 2.38
C ILE A 41 -1.86 10.55 2.43
N PHE A 42 -0.62 10.05 2.51
CA PHE A 42 0.56 10.89 2.52
C PHE A 42 1.08 11.07 1.09
N GLU A 43 0.87 12.25 0.53
CA GLU A 43 1.38 12.64 -0.78
C GLU A 43 2.75 13.30 -0.65
N ALA A 44 3.63 13.02 -1.61
CA ALA A 44 4.83 13.80 -1.86
C ALA A 44 5.18 13.77 -3.36
N THR A 45 6.19 14.54 -3.74
CA THR A 45 6.72 14.56 -5.09
C THR A 45 8.20 14.16 -5.05
N LEU A 46 8.58 13.15 -5.80
CA LEU A 46 9.98 12.80 -6.01
C LEU A 46 10.51 13.55 -7.23
N LYS A 47 11.58 14.33 -7.04
CA LYS A 47 12.32 14.96 -8.12
C LYS A 47 13.53 14.09 -8.48
N MET A 48 13.52 13.55 -9.67
CA MET A 48 14.63 12.83 -10.29
C MET A 48 15.27 13.69 -11.37
N GLN A 49 16.45 13.29 -11.89
CA GLN A 49 17.19 14.11 -12.85
C GLN A 49 16.37 14.50 -14.10
N LYS A 50 15.54 13.58 -14.61
CA LYS A 50 14.80 13.79 -15.87
C LYS A 50 13.27 13.71 -15.71
N SER A 51 12.78 13.40 -14.52
CA SER A 51 11.35 13.15 -14.30
C SER A 51 10.91 13.59 -12.92
N THR A 52 9.62 13.84 -12.82
CA THR A 52 8.94 14.16 -11.56
C THR A 52 7.82 13.14 -11.36
N VAL A 53 7.75 12.54 -10.20
CA VAL A 53 6.76 11.50 -9.88
C VAL A 53 6.00 11.87 -8.63
N LYS A 54 4.69 11.76 -8.67
CA LYS A 54 3.85 11.84 -7.48
C LYS A 54 3.85 10.49 -6.76
N ILE A 55 4.03 10.53 -5.45
CA ILE A 55 3.99 9.34 -4.61
C ILE A 55 2.94 9.49 -3.53
N TYR A 56 2.21 8.41 -3.28
CA TYR A 56 1.17 8.31 -2.27
C TYR A 56 1.46 7.11 -1.37
N ASN A 57 1.65 7.36 -0.08
CA ASN A 57 1.75 6.31 0.92
C ASN A 57 0.44 6.22 1.67
N ALA A 58 -0.13 5.03 1.74
CA ALA A 58 -1.44 4.79 2.31
C ALA A 58 -1.39 3.68 3.37
N HIS A 59 -2.20 3.84 4.40
CA HIS A 59 -2.54 2.76 5.32
C HIS A 59 -4.03 2.86 5.59
N PHE A 60 -4.81 2.17 4.77
CA PHE A 60 -6.27 2.26 4.77
C PHE A 60 -6.92 1.60 5.99
N PRO A 61 -8.20 1.88 6.26
CA PRO A 61 -8.93 1.28 7.37
C PRO A 61 -8.85 -0.25 7.37
N SER A 62 -8.51 -0.83 8.51
CA SER A 62 -8.40 -2.29 8.66
C SER A 62 -9.75 -3.00 8.55
N ASN A 63 -9.73 -4.33 8.50
CA ASN A 63 -10.94 -5.17 8.43
C ASN A 63 -11.88 -5.04 9.66
N TYR A 64 -11.48 -4.34 10.71
CA TYR A 64 -12.38 -3.93 11.79
C TYR A 64 -13.41 -2.90 11.37
N TYR A 65 -13.12 -2.14 10.30
CA TYR A 65 -14.00 -1.14 9.74
C TYR A 65 -14.78 -1.72 8.57
N ASP A 66 -15.92 -1.09 8.27
CA ASP A 66 -16.72 -1.41 7.09
C ASP A 66 -15.86 -1.32 5.81
N LEU A 67 -16.05 -2.26 4.89
CA LEU A 67 -15.37 -2.25 3.59
C LEU A 67 -15.60 -0.94 2.83
N GLN A 68 -16.77 -0.33 2.98
CA GLN A 68 -17.09 0.92 2.32
C GLN A 68 -16.06 2.03 2.63
N MET A 69 -15.50 2.05 3.83
CA MET A 69 -14.42 3.01 4.16
C MET A 69 -13.16 2.78 3.32
N ARG A 70 -12.80 1.53 3.00
CA ARG A 70 -11.69 1.22 2.08
C ARG A 70 -12.01 1.65 0.66
N ILE A 71 -13.24 1.42 0.20
CA ILE A 71 -13.71 1.87 -1.12
C ILE A 71 -13.61 3.40 -1.22
N GLU A 72 -14.11 4.15 -0.24
CA GLU A 72 -14.02 5.61 -0.18
C GLU A 72 -12.56 6.09 -0.09
N SER A 73 -11.68 5.31 0.55
CA SER A 73 -10.24 5.62 0.58
C SER A 73 -9.59 5.47 -0.81
N PHE A 74 -9.99 4.47 -1.59
CA PHE A 74 -9.55 4.34 -2.99
C PHE A 74 -10.12 5.44 -3.88
N GLU A 75 -11.35 5.88 -3.64
CA GLU A 75 -11.93 7.02 -4.35
C GLU A 75 -11.12 8.29 -4.08
N ALA A 76 -10.78 8.56 -2.83
CA ALA A 76 -9.92 9.69 -2.46
C ALA A 76 -8.53 9.60 -3.12
N LEU A 77 -7.91 8.42 -3.15
CA LEU A 77 -6.64 8.20 -3.85
C LEU A 77 -6.77 8.46 -5.36
N ARG A 78 -7.85 8.00 -5.98
CA ARG A 78 -8.15 8.20 -7.39
C ARG A 78 -8.33 9.68 -7.72
N ASP A 79 -9.03 10.43 -6.89
CA ASP A 79 -9.24 11.87 -7.08
C ASP A 79 -7.92 12.64 -7.00
N LEU A 80 -7.05 12.30 -6.06
CA LEU A 80 -5.70 12.86 -5.98
C LEU A 80 -4.89 12.56 -7.26
N HIS A 81 -4.94 11.31 -7.73
CA HIS A 81 -4.26 10.89 -8.94
C HIS A 81 -4.78 11.63 -10.18
N ARG A 82 -6.10 11.83 -10.31
CA ARG A 82 -6.72 12.55 -11.43
C ARG A 82 -6.44 14.05 -11.42
N GLY A 83 -6.14 14.62 -10.27
CA GLY A 83 -5.87 16.05 -10.09
C GLY A 83 -4.61 16.57 -10.79
N HIS A 84 -3.81 15.70 -11.45
CA HIS A 84 -2.60 16.09 -12.19
C HIS A 84 -2.24 15.06 -13.26
N GLN A 85 -1.22 15.39 -14.10
CA GLN A 85 -0.76 14.52 -15.21
C GLN A 85 0.59 13.83 -14.95
N TYR A 86 1.20 14.02 -13.80
CA TYR A 86 2.48 13.37 -13.47
C TYR A 86 2.33 11.85 -13.37
N PRO A 87 3.38 11.06 -13.72
CA PRO A 87 3.49 9.68 -13.31
C PRO A 87 3.25 9.55 -11.80
N SER A 88 2.54 8.51 -11.39
CA SER A 88 2.15 8.33 -9.99
C SER A 88 2.48 6.94 -9.51
N ILE A 89 2.92 6.85 -8.25
CA ILE A 89 3.11 5.60 -7.53
C ILE A 89 2.32 5.69 -6.23
N ALA A 90 1.40 4.75 -5.98
CA ALA A 90 0.77 4.60 -4.69
C ALA A 90 1.20 3.26 -4.06
N PHE A 91 1.48 3.26 -2.78
CA PHE A 91 1.93 2.05 -2.08
C PHE A 91 1.57 2.10 -0.59
N GLY A 92 1.56 0.94 0.02
CA GLY A 92 1.27 0.78 1.44
C GLY A 92 0.32 -0.37 1.72
N ASP A 93 -0.26 -0.35 2.90
CA ASP A 93 -1.26 -1.31 3.36
C ASP A 93 -2.67 -0.80 3.00
N PHE A 94 -3.24 -1.40 1.96
CA PHE A 94 -4.60 -1.07 1.50
C PHE A 94 -5.69 -1.85 2.26
N ASN A 95 -5.32 -2.81 3.09
CA ASN A 95 -6.19 -3.60 3.95
C ASN A 95 -7.35 -4.31 3.21
N VAL A 96 -7.16 -4.68 1.94
CA VAL A 96 -8.15 -5.44 1.16
C VAL A 96 -7.81 -6.91 1.26
N SER A 97 -8.66 -7.67 1.95
CA SER A 97 -8.51 -9.13 2.01
C SER A 97 -8.89 -9.78 0.68
N SER A 98 -8.33 -10.96 0.40
CA SER A 98 -8.72 -11.77 -0.77
C SER A 98 -10.23 -12.05 -0.79
N LYS A 99 -10.85 -12.21 0.38
CA LYS A 99 -12.31 -12.40 0.49
C LYS A 99 -13.08 -11.16 0.02
N ASP A 100 -12.63 -9.96 0.43
CA ASP A 100 -13.28 -8.71 0.02
C ASP A 100 -13.05 -8.44 -1.46
N ASP A 101 -11.84 -8.68 -1.96
CA ASP A 101 -11.54 -8.50 -3.39
C ASP A 101 -12.33 -9.45 -4.27
N ASN A 102 -12.36 -10.74 -3.93
CA ASN A 102 -13.14 -11.74 -4.67
C ASN A 102 -14.64 -11.41 -4.72
N LYS A 103 -15.19 -10.85 -3.64
CA LYS A 103 -16.62 -10.53 -3.56
C LYS A 103 -16.98 -9.21 -4.26
N TYR A 104 -16.11 -8.19 -4.11
CA TYR A 104 -16.44 -6.80 -4.50
C TYR A 104 -15.56 -6.27 -5.63
N ARG A 105 -14.62 -7.08 -6.14
CA ARG A 105 -13.70 -6.75 -7.24
C ARG A 105 -12.95 -5.43 -7.01
N VAL A 106 -12.47 -5.24 -5.77
CA VAL A 106 -11.89 -3.95 -5.34
C VAL A 106 -10.69 -3.59 -6.20
N TYR A 107 -9.72 -4.51 -6.34
CA TYR A 107 -8.51 -4.26 -7.13
C TYR A 107 -8.80 -4.22 -8.64
N GLU A 108 -9.75 -5.00 -9.14
CA GLU A 108 -10.16 -4.90 -10.54
C GLU A 108 -10.69 -3.51 -10.88
N ASN A 109 -11.46 -2.90 -9.97
CA ASN A 109 -11.93 -1.53 -10.15
C ASN A 109 -10.77 -0.52 -10.18
N GLN A 110 -9.68 -0.76 -9.43
CA GLN A 110 -8.48 0.08 -9.47
C GLN A 110 -7.65 -0.16 -10.74
N SER A 111 -7.67 -1.38 -11.29
CA SER A 111 -6.93 -1.74 -12.51
C SER A 111 -7.36 -0.95 -13.76
N LYS A 112 -8.43 -0.19 -13.71
CA LYS A 112 -8.81 0.75 -14.78
C LYS A 112 -7.81 1.90 -14.96
N GLU A 113 -7.18 2.34 -13.87
CA GLU A 113 -6.26 3.50 -13.84
C GLU A 113 -4.84 3.13 -13.41
N TRP A 114 -4.68 1.98 -12.75
CA TRP A 114 -3.43 1.55 -12.16
C TRP A 114 -2.99 0.19 -12.67
N HIS A 115 -1.68 0.05 -12.88
CA HIS A 115 -1.02 -1.26 -12.84
C HIS A 115 -0.78 -1.62 -11.38
N ILE A 116 -1.10 -2.84 -10.98
CA ILE A 116 -1.06 -3.29 -9.58
C ILE A 116 -0.07 -4.43 -9.45
N ALA A 117 0.97 -4.25 -8.64
CA ALA A 117 2.11 -5.13 -8.59
C ALA A 117 1.76 -6.61 -8.35
N HIS A 118 0.89 -6.93 -7.40
CA HIS A 118 0.55 -8.32 -7.11
C HIS A 118 -0.40 -8.96 -8.13
N ILE A 119 -1.06 -8.15 -8.97
CA ILE A 119 -1.93 -8.63 -10.07
C ILE A 119 -1.11 -8.79 -11.36
N ASP A 120 -0.31 -7.78 -11.71
CA ASP A 120 0.44 -7.74 -12.97
C ASP A 120 1.73 -8.58 -12.90
N GLY A 121 2.15 -8.97 -11.68
CA GLY A 121 3.34 -9.80 -11.45
C GLY A 121 3.21 -10.59 -10.14
N CYS A 122 4.35 -11.08 -9.62
CA CYS A 122 4.39 -11.84 -8.36
C CYS A 122 3.54 -13.13 -8.37
N TYR A 123 3.39 -13.79 -9.53
CA TYR A 123 2.52 -14.96 -9.71
C TYR A 123 2.85 -16.15 -8.80
N SER A 124 4.08 -16.24 -8.29
CA SER A 124 4.51 -17.24 -7.30
C SER A 124 4.36 -16.79 -5.86
N CYS A 125 3.97 -15.54 -5.61
CA CYS A 125 3.82 -15.01 -4.26
C CYS A 125 2.50 -15.46 -3.64
N LYS A 126 2.53 -15.81 -2.35
CA LYS A 126 1.33 -16.20 -1.61
C LYS A 126 0.55 -15.01 -1.07
N GLY A 127 1.25 -13.93 -0.69
CA GLY A 127 0.67 -12.74 -0.06
C GLY A 127 1.72 -12.00 0.78
N THR A 128 1.35 -10.84 1.28
CA THR A 128 2.17 -10.02 2.18
C THR A 128 1.84 -10.27 3.66
N TYR A 129 0.63 -10.71 3.93
CA TYR A 129 0.13 -10.98 5.28
C TYR A 129 -0.43 -12.40 5.40
N TYR A 130 -0.24 -13.02 6.57
CA TYR A 130 -0.83 -14.32 6.89
C TYR A 130 -1.86 -14.21 7.99
N PHE A 131 -3.11 -14.51 7.64
CA PHE A 131 -4.24 -14.50 8.58
C PHE A 131 -4.33 -15.82 9.32
N ASN A 132 -3.87 -15.85 10.58
CA ASN A 132 -3.75 -17.09 11.34
C ASN A 132 -5.10 -17.80 11.61
N SER A 133 -6.16 -17.07 11.95
CA SER A 133 -7.47 -17.66 12.23
C SER A 133 -8.17 -18.21 10.98
N GLY A 134 -7.88 -17.67 9.81
CA GLY A 134 -8.39 -18.13 8.51
C GLY A 134 -7.45 -19.09 7.79
N ASN A 135 -6.23 -19.28 8.29
CA ASN A 135 -5.18 -20.07 7.66
C ASN A 135 -4.94 -19.69 6.19
N SER A 136 -4.96 -18.40 5.90
CA SER A 136 -4.92 -17.85 4.54
C SER A 136 -3.87 -16.76 4.39
N TRP A 137 -3.43 -16.56 3.14
CA TRP A 137 -2.56 -15.46 2.75
C TRP A 137 -3.36 -14.39 2.02
N ASP A 138 -3.06 -13.13 2.32
CA ASP A 138 -3.66 -11.96 1.68
C ASP A 138 -2.59 -10.99 1.16
N PHE A 139 -2.88 -10.29 0.06
CA PHE A 139 -2.11 -9.15 -0.40
C PHE A 139 -2.71 -7.87 0.18
N LEU A 140 -2.49 -7.61 1.48
CA LEU A 140 -2.92 -6.36 2.10
C LEU A 140 -2.07 -5.18 1.63
N ASP A 141 -0.78 -5.43 1.37
CA ASP A 141 0.17 -4.43 0.87
C ASP A 141 0.38 -4.60 -0.63
N SER A 142 0.48 -3.48 -1.34
CA SER A 142 0.78 -3.48 -2.76
C SER A 142 1.46 -2.19 -3.23
N ILE A 143 1.89 -2.21 -4.50
CA ILE A 143 2.42 -1.05 -5.22
C ILE A 143 1.56 -0.85 -6.46
N PHE A 144 1.06 0.35 -6.66
CA PHE A 144 0.29 0.79 -7.81
C PHE A 144 1.12 1.79 -8.59
N ILE A 145 1.13 1.69 -9.91
CA ILE A 145 1.68 2.73 -10.78
C ILE A 145 0.63 3.17 -11.81
N SER A 146 0.63 4.44 -12.12
CA SER A 146 -0.36 5.02 -13.04
C SER A 146 -0.24 4.44 -14.44
N LYS A 147 -1.36 4.10 -15.06
CA LYS A 147 -1.43 3.75 -16.49
C LYS A 147 -1.23 4.98 -17.38
N ASN A 148 -0.67 4.78 -18.57
CA ASN A 148 -0.60 5.79 -19.62
C ASN A 148 0.10 7.12 -19.25
N ARG A 149 1.06 7.09 -18.31
CA ARG A 149 1.82 8.26 -17.86
C ARG A 149 3.34 8.07 -17.93
N GLY A 150 3.83 7.25 -18.86
CA GLY A 150 5.27 7.04 -19.06
C GLY A 150 5.98 6.31 -17.93
N ILE A 151 5.25 5.51 -17.16
CA ILE A 151 5.77 4.70 -16.06
C ILE A 151 5.34 3.23 -16.24
N SER A 152 6.24 2.30 -15.95
CA SER A 152 5.96 0.86 -16.07
C SER A 152 6.69 0.04 -15.02
N PHE A 153 6.15 -1.12 -14.66
CA PHE A 153 6.88 -2.13 -13.91
C PHE A 153 7.87 -2.90 -14.78
N ASP A 154 9.04 -3.20 -14.25
CA ASP A 154 9.76 -4.42 -14.63
C ASP A 154 9.03 -5.58 -13.91
N VAL A 155 8.10 -6.23 -14.61
CA VAL A 155 7.23 -7.26 -14.04
C VAL A 155 8.01 -8.40 -13.39
N SER A 156 9.17 -8.77 -13.96
CA SER A 156 10.03 -9.82 -13.43
C SER A 156 10.66 -9.49 -12.08
N SER A 157 10.72 -8.20 -11.74
CA SER A 157 11.28 -7.71 -10.48
C SER A 157 10.30 -7.71 -9.32
N ILE A 158 8.99 -7.83 -9.60
CA ILE A 158 7.95 -7.77 -8.58
C ILE A 158 8.03 -9.00 -7.68
N LYS A 159 8.20 -8.77 -6.39
CA LYS A 159 8.32 -9.84 -5.41
C LYS A 159 7.92 -9.41 -4.00
N VAL A 160 7.59 -10.40 -3.20
CA VAL A 160 7.48 -10.27 -1.74
C VAL A 160 8.88 -10.49 -1.14
N HIS A 161 9.36 -9.52 -0.38
CA HIS A 161 10.72 -9.54 0.19
C HIS A 161 10.78 -10.41 1.44
N LYS A 162 11.45 -11.56 1.32
CA LYS A 162 11.66 -12.51 2.42
C LYS A 162 13.14 -12.64 2.74
N THR A 163 13.45 -12.60 4.04
CA THR A 163 14.80 -12.79 4.59
C THR A 163 14.75 -13.69 5.81
N LYS A 164 15.89 -14.15 6.29
CA LYS A 164 15.97 -14.92 7.54
C LYS A 164 15.50 -14.12 8.75
N SER A 165 15.62 -12.79 8.74
CA SER A 165 15.26 -11.93 9.88
C SER A 165 13.77 -11.58 9.92
N ASN A 166 13.06 -11.61 8.77
CA ASN A 166 11.65 -11.26 8.71
C ASN A 166 10.71 -12.46 8.48
N THR A 167 11.25 -13.69 8.53
CA THR A 167 10.49 -14.90 8.20
C THR A 167 10.67 -15.95 9.29
N TYR A 168 9.57 -16.52 9.79
CA TYR A 168 9.61 -17.70 10.64
C TYR A 168 10.14 -18.89 9.85
N LYS A 169 11.22 -19.52 10.33
CA LYS A 169 11.92 -20.61 9.64
C LYS A 169 10.99 -21.79 9.31
N ASP A 170 10.15 -22.18 10.25
CA ASP A 170 9.35 -23.40 10.15
C ASP A 170 8.06 -23.20 9.33
N SER A 171 7.47 -22.02 9.39
CA SER A 171 6.17 -21.74 8.74
C SER A 171 6.27 -20.90 7.48
N GLY A 172 7.39 -20.20 7.26
CA GLY A 172 7.55 -19.27 6.15
C GLY A 172 6.67 -18.01 6.24
N LYS A 173 6.05 -17.78 7.42
CA LYS A 173 5.18 -16.61 7.70
C LYS A 173 6.01 -15.38 8.07
N PRO A 174 5.44 -14.16 7.96
CA PRO A 174 6.11 -12.97 8.46
C PRO A 174 6.44 -13.10 9.95
N TYR A 175 7.67 -12.74 10.31
CA TYR A 175 8.12 -12.76 11.70
C TYR A 175 7.90 -11.38 12.31
N ARG A 176 6.78 -11.24 13.03
CA ARG A 176 6.44 -10.02 13.76
C ARG A 176 7.56 -9.65 14.74
N PHE A 177 7.84 -8.36 14.85
CA PHE A 177 8.83 -7.88 15.81
C PHE A 177 8.44 -8.23 17.25
N ASP A 178 9.36 -8.89 17.93
CA ASP A 178 9.28 -9.19 19.36
C ASP A 178 10.23 -8.25 20.13
N PRO A 179 9.72 -7.29 20.91
CA PRO A 179 10.56 -6.31 21.60
C PRO A 179 11.40 -6.94 22.73
N LYS A 180 10.99 -8.08 23.30
CA LYS A 180 11.73 -8.78 24.36
C LYS A 180 12.94 -9.51 23.78
N LEU A 181 12.73 -10.22 22.67
CA LEU A 181 13.77 -10.98 22.00
C LEU A 181 14.59 -10.13 21.03
N LYS A 182 14.15 -8.92 20.70
CA LYS A 182 14.72 -8.04 19.66
C LYS A 182 14.89 -8.77 18.32
N LYS A 183 13.89 -9.58 17.96
CA LYS A 183 13.85 -10.40 16.74
C LYS A 183 12.58 -10.15 15.96
N GLY A 184 12.61 -10.57 14.68
CA GLY A 184 11.51 -10.29 13.76
C GLY A 184 11.54 -8.85 13.24
N VAL A 185 10.64 -8.51 12.36
CA VAL A 185 10.56 -7.17 11.73
C VAL A 185 9.13 -6.66 11.73
N SER A 186 8.21 -7.39 11.09
CA SER A 186 6.80 -7.02 10.92
C SER A 186 5.97 -8.27 10.76
N ASP A 187 4.68 -8.18 11.05
CA ASP A 187 3.68 -9.18 10.71
C ASP A 187 3.24 -9.12 9.24
N HIS A 188 3.82 -8.20 8.45
CA HIS A 188 3.70 -8.13 7.01
C HIS A 188 5.07 -8.30 6.33
N PHE A 189 5.06 -8.83 5.12
CA PHE A 189 6.20 -8.75 4.20
C PHE A 189 6.11 -7.51 3.34
N ALA A 190 7.26 -6.90 3.05
CA ALA A 190 7.32 -5.79 2.10
C ALA A 190 7.16 -6.28 0.65
N MET A 191 6.46 -5.50 -0.16
CA MET A 191 6.49 -5.62 -1.62
C MET A 191 7.68 -4.84 -2.19
N VAL A 192 8.32 -5.39 -3.23
CA VAL A 192 9.43 -4.76 -3.95
C VAL A 192 9.17 -4.86 -5.45
N ALA A 193 9.43 -3.77 -6.16
CA ALA A 193 9.37 -3.72 -7.61
C ALA A 193 10.41 -2.73 -8.16
N LYS A 194 10.96 -3.02 -9.34
CA LYS A 194 11.64 -2.04 -10.17
C LYS A 194 10.62 -1.30 -11.02
N ILE A 195 10.78 0.00 -11.13
CA ILE A 195 9.90 0.87 -11.89
C ILE A 195 10.75 1.66 -12.88
N ASN A 196 10.34 1.63 -14.15
CA ASN A 196 10.92 2.41 -15.23
C ASN A 196 10.09 3.68 -15.41
N ILE A 197 10.77 4.84 -15.55
CA ILE A 197 10.18 6.17 -15.66
C ILE A 197 10.89 6.94 -16.76
#